data_46d652963933b1ea1bd8faf8c018076f
#
_entry.id   46d652963933b1ea1bd8faf8c018076f
#
_cell.length_a   1.000
_cell.length_b   1.000
_cell.length_c   1.000
_cell.angle_alpha   90.00
_cell.angle_beta   90.00
_cell.angle_gamma   90.00
#
_symmetry.space_group_name_H-M   'P 1'
#
loop_
_entity.id
_entity.type
_entity.pdbx_description
1 polymer ?
#
loop_
_entity_poly.entity_id
_entity_poly.type
_entity_poly.pdbx_seq_one_letter_code
_entity_poly.pdbx_strand_id
1 'polypeptide(L)'
;MFNISLILMIQIQYDSYALAGKVAAVGTLAWAAQTVPTARFVDRVGQRAGMLPLVGLHVTGVTIAIITAMSRGPEPWLWLAVVLSSISGPLGSLTRARWSHILTSDEQIHSAFSLEGVLDEILYMTGPALSAILATAIYPPAGLIIGTVGLLVGMAILLSQTATEPPPRFEGTGQGMGVRVPKVVLAVSLIAFTLGLLFGAIDISTVKFAEEQGAKWAAGLALACLSLGSFFGGLLYGSRTWALALERRIVWGSLAAAAGFGALSLMPSLWWFGAVGFFAGATIAPLIAGSDNAIQRTVKKDQLTEGLAWLRIGIGIGVAIGAWGAGVLVERSGSTGGFAAVGVSAVILAITAVAVSPWLGHRFGTSENLPDIPIDAPPVQPAR
;
A
#
# COMPACT_ATOMS: atom_id res chain seq x y z
N MET A 1 -8.58 5.40 1.38
CA MET A 1 -9.61 6.47 1.37
C MET A 1 -9.19 7.66 0.50
N PHE A 2 -8.05 8.32 0.74
CA PHE A 2 -7.61 9.53 0.01
C PHE A 2 -7.60 9.34 -1.52
N ASN A 3 -6.94 8.30 -2.03
CA ASN A 3 -6.75 8.07 -3.47
C ASN A 3 -8.08 7.89 -4.23
N ILE A 4 -8.98 7.07 -3.70
CA ILE A 4 -10.32 6.85 -4.30
C ILE A 4 -11.16 8.12 -4.26
N SER A 5 -11.14 8.87 -3.14
CA SER A 5 -11.85 10.15 -3.04
C SER A 5 -11.35 11.17 -4.07
N LEU A 6 -10.02 11.23 -4.28
CA LEU A 6 -9.41 12.12 -5.26
C LEU A 6 -9.81 11.75 -6.69
N ILE A 7 -9.71 10.46 -7.03
CA ILE A 7 -10.11 9.93 -8.34
C ILE A 7 -11.58 10.26 -8.63
N LEU A 8 -12.47 9.96 -7.71
CA LEU A 8 -13.90 10.19 -7.87
C LEU A 8 -14.23 11.67 -8.00
N MET A 9 -13.63 12.53 -7.15
CA MET A 9 -13.85 13.98 -7.22
C MET A 9 -13.43 14.54 -8.59
N ILE A 10 -12.24 14.18 -9.07
CA ILE A 10 -11.73 14.67 -10.36
C ILE A 10 -12.58 14.13 -11.51
N GLN A 11 -12.90 12.82 -11.49
CA GLN A 11 -13.73 12.22 -12.53
C GLN A 11 -15.13 12.86 -12.60
N ILE A 12 -15.76 13.14 -11.45
CA ILE A 12 -17.09 13.77 -11.41
C ILE A 12 -17.02 15.22 -11.93
N GLN A 13 -15.96 15.97 -11.58
CA GLN A 13 -15.89 17.38 -11.92
C GLN A 13 -15.40 17.67 -13.34
N TYR A 14 -14.44 16.88 -13.83
CA TYR A 14 -13.84 17.08 -15.16
C TYR A 14 -14.35 16.09 -16.22
N ASP A 15 -15.18 15.12 -15.83
CA ASP A 15 -15.66 14.04 -16.70
C ASP A 15 -14.52 13.30 -17.44
N SER A 16 -13.38 13.14 -16.75
CA SER A 16 -12.16 12.54 -17.32
C SER A 16 -11.52 11.52 -16.37
N TYR A 17 -11.57 10.26 -16.78
CA TYR A 17 -10.86 9.17 -16.10
C TYR A 17 -9.35 9.23 -16.34
N ALA A 18 -8.91 9.70 -17.53
CA ALA A 18 -7.48 9.85 -17.80
C ALA A 18 -6.86 10.94 -16.93
N LEU A 19 -7.54 12.08 -16.72
CA LEU A 19 -7.07 13.11 -15.81
C LEU A 19 -7.02 12.58 -14.37
N ALA A 20 -8.09 11.92 -13.92
CA ALA A 20 -8.13 11.31 -12.58
C ALA A 20 -6.99 10.30 -12.37
N GLY A 21 -6.75 9.42 -13.35
CA GLY A 21 -5.64 8.45 -13.32
C GLY A 21 -4.26 9.11 -13.31
N LYS A 22 -4.04 10.15 -14.14
CA LYS A 22 -2.78 10.91 -14.13
C LYS A 22 -2.52 11.57 -12.78
N VAL A 23 -3.52 12.25 -12.20
CA VAL A 23 -3.37 12.93 -10.91
C VAL A 23 -3.11 11.92 -9.79
N ALA A 24 -3.81 10.78 -9.78
CA ALA A 24 -3.55 9.69 -8.84
C ALA A 24 -2.13 9.12 -8.98
N ALA A 25 -1.65 8.96 -10.22
CA ALA A 25 -0.30 8.50 -10.51
C ALA A 25 0.77 9.46 -9.95
N VAL A 26 0.63 10.76 -10.24
CA VAL A 26 1.56 11.78 -9.72
C VAL A 26 1.52 11.84 -8.20
N GLY A 27 0.34 11.74 -7.58
CA GLY A 27 0.20 11.68 -6.13
C GLY A 27 0.91 10.49 -5.50
N THR A 28 0.77 9.31 -6.11
CA THR A 28 1.42 8.09 -5.62
C THR A 28 2.95 8.18 -5.75
N LEU A 29 3.45 8.71 -6.88
CA LEU A 29 4.89 8.92 -7.08
C LEU A 29 5.45 9.97 -6.12
N ALA A 30 4.74 11.07 -5.92
CA ALA A 30 5.12 12.11 -4.97
C ALA A 30 5.14 11.56 -3.53
N TRP A 31 4.14 10.77 -3.15
CA TRP A 31 4.10 10.09 -1.85
C TRP A 31 5.29 9.15 -1.67
N ALA A 32 5.60 8.32 -2.66
CA ALA A 32 6.74 7.42 -2.60
C ALA A 32 8.08 8.16 -2.46
N ALA A 33 8.27 9.23 -3.24
CA ALA A 33 9.49 10.03 -3.23
C ALA A 33 9.73 10.76 -1.90
N GLN A 34 8.69 11.23 -1.23
CA GLN A 34 8.80 12.01 0.01
C GLN A 34 8.81 11.16 1.28
N THR A 35 8.43 9.88 1.22
CA THR A 35 8.27 9.02 2.41
C THR A 35 9.56 8.95 3.24
N VAL A 36 10.69 8.66 2.61
CA VAL A 36 11.99 8.57 3.32
C VAL A 36 12.50 9.94 3.79
N PRO A 37 12.53 10.99 2.94
CA PRO A 37 12.92 12.33 3.38
C PRO A 37 12.13 12.87 4.57
N THR A 38 10.80 12.72 4.55
CA THR A 38 9.94 13.21 5.64
C THR A 38 10.12 12.40 6.92
N ALA A 39 10.30 11.07 6.83
CA ALA A 39 10.60 10.24 7.98
C ALA A 39 11.91 10.68 8.65
N ARG A 40 12.99 10.86 7.86
CA ARG A 40 14.28 11.36 8.37
C ARG A 40 14.17 12.76 8.97
N PHE A 41 13.36 13.63 8.39
CA PHE A 41 13.12 14.96 8.94
C PHE A 41 12.45 14.88 10.32
N VAL A 42 11.37 14.08 10.44
CA VAL A 42 10.66 13.88 11.70
C VAL A 42 11.56 13.23 12.77
N ASP A 43 12.36 12.22 12.39
CA ASP A 43 13.30 11.58 13.32
C ASP A 43 14.36 12.55 13.87
N ARG A 44 14.79 13.52 13.05
CA ARG A 44 15.81 14.52 13.47
C ARG A 44 15.24 15.62 14.36
N VAL A 45 14.06 16.14 14.05
CA VAL A 45 13.51 17.32 14.76
C VAL A 45 12.49 16.96 15.83
N GLY A 46 12.10 15.70 15.93
CA GLY A 46 11.03 15.19 16.79
C GLY A 46 9.68 15.14 16.10
N GLN A 47 8.78 14.32 16.64
CA GLN A 47 7.49 14.05 16.01
C GLN A 47 6.61 15.31 15.94
N ARG A 48 6.53 16.06 17.05
CA ARG A 48 5.69 17.26 17.09
C ARG A 48 6.19 18.35 16.15
N ALA A 49 7.47 18.70 16.23
CA ALA A 49 8.06 19.77 15.41
C ALA A 49 8.09 19.40 13.93
N GLY A 50 8.33 18.12 13.61
CA GLY A 50 8.41 17.62 12.23
C GLY A 50 7.05 17.45 11.58
N MET A 51 6.03 16.96 12.30
CA MET A 51 4.72 16.68 11.72
C MET A 51 3.87 17.92 11.46
N LEU A 52 3.96 18.96 12.28
CA LEU A 52 3.16 20.19 12.11
C LEU A 52 3.28 20.80 10.70
N PRO A 53 4.52 21.08 10.18
CA PRO A 53 4.65 21.63 8.83
C PRO A 53 4.19 20.63 7.73
N LEU A 54 4.44 19.34 7.91
CA LEU A 54 4.03 18.32 6.92
C LEU A 54 2.50 18.21 6.81
N VAL A 55 1.81 18.19 7.95
CA VAL A 55 0.33 18.22 7.98
C VAL A 55 -0.20 19.53 7.40
N GLY A 56 0.45 20.66 7.67
CA GLY A 56 0.11 21.94 7.06
C GLY A 56 0.19 21.92 5.54
N LEU A 57 1.26 21.35 4.97
CA LEU A 57 1.42 21.17 3.53
C LEU A 57 0.35 20.23 2.94
N HIS A 58 0.08 19.11 3.62
CA HIS A 58 -0.97 18.19 3.22
C HIS A 58 -2.34 18.87 3.14
N VAL A 59 -2.74 19.56 4.21
CA VAL A 59 -4.02 20.29 4.27
C VAL A 59 -4.11 21.37 3.20
N THR A 60 -3.03 22.11 2.98
CA THR A 60 -2.95 23.12 1.90
C THR A 60 -3.16 22.47 0.54
N GLY A 61 -2.47 21.35 0.27
CA GLY A 61 -2.62 20.59 -0.97
C GLY A 61 -4.06 20.09 -1.17
N VAL A 62 -4.68 19.48 -0.14
CA VAL A 62 -6.07 19.03 -0.21
C VAL A 62 -7.03 20.21 -0.47
N THR A 63 -6.81 21.34 0.18
CA THR A 63 -7.64 22.55 0.00
C THR A 63 -7.55 23.06 -1.44
N ILE A 64 -6.33 23.17 -1.98
CA ILE A 64 -6.11 23.55 -3.39
C ILE A 64 -6.79 22.54 -4.33
N ALA A 65 -6.65 21.23 -4.07
CA ALA A 65 -7.30 20.20 -4.89
C ALA A 65 -8.82 20.37 -4.94
N ILE A 66 -9.44 20.58 -3.77
CA ILE A 66 -10.89 20.76 -3.66
C ILE A 66 -11.33 22.04 -4.39
N ILE A 67 -10.68 23.17 -4.11
CA ILE A 67 -11.04 24.46 -4.74
C ILE A 67 -10.89 24.35 -6.26
N THR A 68 -9.76 23.83 -6.74
CA THR A 68 -9.49 23.70 -8.17
C THR A 68 -10.49 22.76 -8.85
N ALA A 69 -10.76 21.60 -8.26
CA ALA A 69 -11.71 20.66 -8.84
C ALA A 69 -13.12 21.21 -8.85
N MET A 70 -13.59 21.83 -7.76
CA MET A 70 -14.95 22.37 -7.66
C MET A 70 -15.18 23.58 -8.57
N SER A 71 -14.16 24.38 -8.83
CA SER A 71 -14.22 25.51 -9.79
C SER A 71 -13.92 25.09 -11.24
N ARG A 72 -13.63 23.81 -11.51
CA ARG A 72 -13.11 23.32 -12.80
C ARG A 72 -11.90 24.13 -13.27
N GLY A 73 -11.03 24.48 -12.34
CA GLY A 73 -9.84 25.29 -12.58
C GLY A 73 -8.80 24.60 -13.47
N PRO A 74 -7.74 25.32 -13.86
CA PRO A 74 -6.67 24.78 -14.71
C PRO A 74 -5.92 23.60 -14.08
N GLU A 75 -5.60 22.59 -14.89
CA GLU A 75 -4.89 21.37 -14.46
C GLU A 75 -3.58 21.62 -13.67
N PRO A 76 -2.74 22.64 -13.97
CA PRO A 76 -1.51 22.88 -13.20
C PRO A 76 -1.71 23.00 -11.69
N TRP A 77 -2.85 23.51 -11.25
CA TRP A 77 -3.19 23.60 -9.83
C TRP A 77 -3.49 22.23 -9.23
N LEU A 78 -4.05 21.29 -10.01
CA LEU A 78 -4.24 19.90 -9.57
C LEU A 78 -2.89 19.19 -9.37
N TRP A 79 -1.90 19.47 -10.24
CA TRP A 79 -0.55 18.90 -10.08
C TRP A 79 0.13 19.41 -8.82
N LEU A 80 0.09 20.72 -8.59
CA LEU A 80 0.61 21.32 -7.36
C LEU A 80 -0.11 20.76 -6.12
N ALA A 81 -1.43 20.69 -6.18
CA ALA A 81 -2.28 20.23 -5.09
C ALA A 81 -1.96 18.79 -4.70
N VAL A 82 -1.85 17.87 -5.68
CA VAL A 82 -1.58 16.47 -5.40
C VAL A 82 -0.17 16.23 -4.88
N VAL A 83 0.82 16.96 -5.35
CA VAL A 83 2.18 16.90 -4.82
C VAL A 83 2.22 17.37 -3.36
N LEU A 84 1.61 18.51 -3.04
CA LEU A 84 1.55 19.01 -1.67
C LEU A 84 0.76 18.08 -0.75
N SER A 85 -0.40 17.59 -1.19
CA SER A 85 -1.22 16.67 -0.38
C SER A 85 -0.58 15.31 -0.15
N SER A 86 0.37 14.92 -1.00
CA SER A 86 1.15 13.69 -0.80
C SER A 86 2.15 13.80 0.36
N ILE A 87 2.50 15.03 0.79
CA ILE A 87 3.44 15.28 1.89
C ILE A 87 2.71 15.16 3.24
N SER A 88 2.33 13.94 3.60
CA SER A 88 1.60 13.65 4.84
C SER A 88 2.47 13.19 6.01
N GLY A 89 3.77 12.97 5.75
CA GLY A 89 4.70 12.43 6.73
C GLY A 89 4.51 10.93 7.02
N PRO A 90 5.33 10.35 7.91
CA PRO A 90 5.37 8.91 8.17
C PRO A 90 4.32 8.46 9.20
N LEU A 91 3.04 8.71 8.96
CA LEU A 91 1.92 8.53 9.92
C LEU A 91 1.94 7.17 10.62
N GLY A 92 2.03 6.07 9.86
CA GLY A 92 1.99 4.72 10.42
C GLY A 92 3.21 4.35 11.28
N SER A 93 4.34 5.02 11.12
CA SER A 93 5.53 4.75 11.94
C SER A 93 5.57 5.55 13.24
N LEU A 94 4.80 6.64 13.36
CA LEU A 94 4.79 7.48 14.56
C LEU A 94 4.28 6.73 15.79
N THR A 95 3.13 6.08 15.67
CA THR A 95 2.51 5.26 16.73
C THR A 95 3.40 4.08 17.08
N ARG A 96 3.94 3.38 16.09
CA ARG A 96 4.88 2.26 16.32
C ARG A 96 6.14 2.69 17.06
N ALA A 97 6.70 3.86 16.73
CA ALA A 97 7.84 4.42 17.44
C ALA A 97 7.49 4.74 18.91
N ARG A 98 6.28 5.24 19.19
CA ARG A 98 5.80 5.47 20.57
C ARG A 98 5.60 4.16 21.33
N TRP A 99 4.96 3.17 20.73
CA TRP A 99 4.82 1.85 21.36
C TRP A 99 6.18 1.26 21.72
N SER A 100 7.14 1.30 20.79
CA SER A 100 8.51 0.82 21.04
C SER A 100 9.26 1.64 22.09
N HIS A 101 8.84 2.88 22.35
CA HIS A 101 9.46 3.74 23.37
C HIS A 101 8.90 3.49 24.78
N ILE A 102 7.59 3.24 24.90
CA ILE A 102 6.93 3.11 26.20
C ILE A 102 6.75 1.67 26.68
N LEU A 103 6.70 0.69 25.76
CA LEU A 103 6.54 -0.73 26.11
C LEU A 103 7.90 -1.39 26.28
N THR A 104 8.01 -2.19 27.34
CA THR A 104 9.30 -2.81 27.74
C THR A 104 9.40 -4.29 27.38
N SER A 105 8.27 -4.97 27.11
CA SER A 105 8.28 -6.39 26.75
C SER A 105 7.96 -6.59 25.27
N ASP A 106 8.64 -7.57 24.64
CA ASP A 106 8.40 -7.94 23.24
C ASP A 106 6.97 -8.39 22.99
N GLU A 107 6.33 -9.05 23.97
CA GLU A 107 4.95 -9.49 23.90
C GLU A 107 3.96 -8.32 23.82
N GLN A 108 4.17 -7.28 24.64
CA GLN A 108 3.36 -6.05 24.60
C GLN A 108 3.53 -5.30 23.26
N ILE A 109 4.77 -5.19 22.77
CA ILE A 109 5.07 -4.57 21.47
C ILE A 109 4.39 -5.34 20.34
N HIS A 110 4.48 -6.66 20.37
CA HIS A 110 3.81 -7.52 19.39
C HIS A 110 2.29 -7.33 19.41
N SER A 111 1.69 -7.30 20.61
CA SER A 111 0.23 -7.07 20.77
C SER A 111 -0.20 -5.71 20.25
N ALA A 112 0.56 -4.64 20.54
CA ALA A 112 0.30 -3.28 20.04
C ALA A 112 0.37 -3.21 18.52
N PHE A 113 1.40 -3.79 17.90
CA PHE A 113 1.55 -3.82 16.45
C PHE A 113 0.47 -4.66 15.75
N SER A 114 0.05 -5.76 16.41
CA SER A 114 -1.06 -6.57 15.92
C SER A 114 -2.38 -5.80 15.94
N LEU A 115 -2.65 -5.03 16.99
CA LEU A 115 -3.82 -4.15 17.08
C LEU A 115 -3.80 -3.09 15.96
N GLU A 116 -2.67 -2.42 15.74
CA GLU A 116 -2.53 -1.45 14.63
C GLU A 116 -2.80 -2.12 13.29
N GLY A 117 -2.26 -3.33 13.06
CA GLY A 117 -2.52 -4.07 11.83
C GLY A 117 -4.00 -4.35 11.58
N VAL A 118 -4.74 -4.73 12.63
CA VAL A 118 -6.20 -4.93 12.55
C VAL A 118 -6.94 -3.62 12.24
N LEU A 119 -6.54 -2.50 12.88
CA LEU A 119 -7.14 -1.19 12.62
C LEU A 119 -6.84 -0.71 11.19
N ASP A 120 -5.61 -0.88 10.72
CA ASP A 120 -5.23 -0.58 9.34
C ASP A 120 -6.09 -1.37 8.34
N GLU A 121 -6.29 -2.67 8.57
CA GLU A 121 -7.11 -3.52 7.70
C GLU A 121 -8.57 -3.08 7.66
N ILE A 122 -9.15 -2.70 8.81
CA ILE A 122 -10.51 -2.13 8.87
C ILE A 122 -10.60 -0.87 8.02
N LEU A 123 -9.61 0.02 8.11
CA LEU A 123 -9.55 1.25 7.31
C LEU A 123 -9.38 0.99 5.81
N TYR A 124 -8.56 -0.01 5.45
CA TYR A 124 -8.40 -0.42 4.06
C TYR A 124 -9.67 -1.04 3.49
N MET A 125 -10.39 -1.80 4.28
CA MET A 125 -11.66 -2.43 3.88
C MET A 125 -12.80 -1.41 3.75
N THR A 126 -12.95 -0.52 4.74
CA THR A 126 -14.08 0.43 4.80
C THR A 126 -13.81 1.70 3.99
N GLY A 127 -12.55 2.10 3.85
CA GLY A 127 -12.15 3.37 3.23
C GLY A 127 -12.64 3.56 1.80
N PRO A 128 -12.43 2.61 0.87
CA PRO A 128 -12.93 2.71 -0.50
C PRO A 128 -14.45 2.82 -0.58
N ALA A 129 -15.17 1.99 0.18
CA ALA A 129 -16.63 2.00 0.21
C ALA A 129 -17.17 3.35 0.71
N LEU A 130 -16.64 3.82 1.83
CA LEU A 130 -17.03 5.10 2.40
C LEU A 130 -16.70 6.26 1.44
N SER A 131 -15.55 6.25 0.80
CA SER A 131 -15.15 7.26 -0.18
C SER A 131 -16.11 7.33 -1.36
N ALA A 132 -16.51 6.17 -1.91
CA ALA A 132 -17.43 6.11 -3.04
C ALA A 132 -18.82 6.62 -2.65
N ILE A 133 -19.37 6.18 -1.52
CA ILE A 133 -20.68 6.64 -1.02
C ILE A 133 -20.66 8.15 -0.77
N LEU A 134 -19.63 8.66 -0.08
CA LEU A 134 -19.52 10.08 0.23
C LEU A 134 -19.44 10.93 -1.04
N ALA A 135 -18.62 10.52 -2.02
CA ALA A 135 -18.41 11.27 -3.24
C ALA A 135 -19.64 11.27 -4.16
N THR A 136 -20.39 10.17 -4.21
CA THR A 136 -21.50 10.02 -5.17
C THR A 136 -22.88 10.35 -4.59
N ALA A 137 -23.08 10.10 -3.28
CA ALA A 137 -24.38 10.29 -2.64
C ALA A 137 -24.49 11.60 -1.83
N ILE A 138 -23.37 12.19 -1.41
CA ILE A 138 -23.38 13.40 -0.57
C ILE A 138 -22.76 14.59 -1.32
N TYR A 139 -21.43 14.55 -1.53
CA TYR A 139 -20.69 15.66 -2.13
C TYR A 139 -19.33 15.18 -2.67
N PRO A 140 -18.93 15.52 -3.91
CA PRO A 140 -17.72 14.95 -4.52
C PRO A 140 -16.43 15.03 -3.67
N PRO A 141 -16.12 16.15 -2.95
CA PRO A 141 -14.95 16.22 -2.07
C PRO A 141 -15.19 15.67 -0.65
N ALA A 142 -16.38 15.17 -0.28
CA ALA A 142 -16.70 14.78 1.09
C ALA A 142 -15.72 13.75 1.68
N GLY A 143 -15.28 12.79 0.88
CA GLY A 143 -14.30 11.79 1.32
C GLY A 143 -12.93 12.39 1.66
N LEU A 144 -12.47 13.39 0.88
CA LEU A 144 -11.23 14.12 1.16
C LEU A 144 -11.36 14.98 2.43
N ILE A 145 -12.49 15.67 2.59
CA ILE A 145 -12.75 16.51 3.76
C ILE A 145 -12.77 15.66 5.04
N ILE A 146 -13.55 14.58 5.06
CA ILE A 146 -13.66 13.69 6.22
C ILE A 146 -12.31 13.04 6.54
N GLY A 147 -11.57 12.58 5.53
CA GLY A 147 -10.24 12.02 5.71
C GLY A 147 -9.25 13.03 6.30
N THR A 148 -9.28 14.27 5.81
CA THR A 148 -8.40 15.35 6.30
C THR A 148 -8.78 15.79 7.72
N VAL A 149 -10.07 15.91 8.03
CA VAL A 149 -10.53 16.20 9.39
C VAL A 149 -10.12 15.09 10.35
N GLY A 150 -10.29 13.82 9.95
CA GLY A 150 -9.84 12.67 10.74
C GLY A 150 -8.32 12.69 10.99
N LEU A 151 -7.52 13.04 9.97
CA LEU A 151 -6.08 13.25 10.12
C LEU A 151 -5.77 14.35 11.12
N LEU A 152 -6.41 15.50 11.01
CA LEU A 152 -6.17 16.65 11.90
C LEU A 152 -6.53 16.31 13.35
N VAL A 153 -7.67 15.68 13.58
CA VAL A 153 -8.10 15.25 14.91
C VAL A 153 -7.14 14.20 15.48
N GLY A 154 -6.79 13.18 14.69
CA GLY A 154 -5.84 12.14 15.12
C GLY A 154 -4.46 12.71 15.43
N MET A 155 -3.95 13.64 14.59
CA MET A 155 -2.68 14.32 14.84
C MET A 155 -2.74 15.24 16.05
N ALA A 156 -3.83 15.98 16.26
CA ALA A 156 -3.99 16.81 17.46
C ALA A 156 -3.94 15.96 18.74
N ILE A 157 -4.63 14.81 18.76
CA ILE A 157 -4.60 13.87 19.88
C ILE A 157 -3.19 13.28 20.06
N LEU A 158 -2.56 12.79 18.99
CA LEU A 158 -1.24 12.19 19.07
C LEU A 158 -0.18 13.20 19.54
N LEU A 159 -0.13 14.38 18.94
CA LEU A 159 0.90 15.39 19.24
C LEU A 159 0.68 16.11 20.59
N SER A 160 -0.52 16.03 21.18
CA SER A 160 -0.77 16.50 22.54
C SER A 160 -0.13 15.60 23.60
N GLN A 161 0.12 14.33 23.29
CA GLN A 161 0.70 13.33 24.21
C GLN A 161 2.23 13.41 24.19
N THR A 162 2.79 14.47 24.75
CA THR A 162 4.25 14.72 24.77
C THR A 162 5.03 13.72 25.62
N ALA A 163 4.41 13.15 26.67
CA ALA A 163 5.06 12.17 27.55
C ALA A 163 5.43 10.84 26.85
N THR A 164 4.78 10.52 25.72
CA THR A 164 5.03 9.29 24.97
C THR A 164 5.90 9.54 23.72
N GLU A 165 6.28 10.80 23.46
CA GLU A 165 7.10 11.14 22.30
C GLU A 165 8.54 10.65 22.48
N PRO A 166 9.07 9.81 21.57
CA PRO A 166 10.46 9.40 21.62
C PRO A 166 11.38 10.59 21.37
N PRO A 167 12.56 10.64 22.01
CA PRO A 167 13.52 11.73 21.82
C PRO A 167 13.99 11.79 20.36
N PRO A 168 14.28 12.99 19.83
CA PRO A 168 14.84 13.14 18.49
C PRO A 168 16.15 12.35 18.35
N ARG A 169 16.34 11.67 17.22
CA ARG A 169 17.55 10.90 16.92
C ARG A 169 18.45 11.73 15.99
N PHE A 170 19.51 12.31 16.52
CA PHE A 170 20.48 13.10 15.74
C PHE A 170 21.40 12.25 14.85
N GLU A 171 21.48 10.93 15.08
CA GLU A 171 22.35 10.04 14.34
C GLU A 171 21.55 8.92 13.65
N GLY A 172 21.23 9.15 12.39
CA GLY A 172 20.87 8.08 11.45
C GLY A 172 22.13 7.61 10.73
N THR A 173 22.98 6.84 11.40
CA THR A 173 24.05 6.07 10.74
C THR A 173 23.50 4.76 10.15
N GLY A 174 22.36 4.82 9.48
CA GLY A 174 21.97 3.76 8.59
C GLY A 174 22.90 3.82 7.38
N GLN A 175 23.94 3.02 7.35
CA GLN A 175 24.65 2.74 6.11
C GLN A 175 23.63 2.12 5.17
N GLY A 176 23.22 2.86 4.13
CA GLY A 176 22.33 2.37 3.11
C GLY A 176 22.88 1.06 2.50
N MET A 177 22.03 0.32 1.79
CA MET A 177 22.40 -0.96 1.15
C MET A 177 23.56 -0.82 0.16
N GLY A 178 24.04 0.40 -0.06
CA GLY A 178 25.07 0.71 -1.06
C GLY A 178 24.55 0.50 -2.49
N VAL A 179 25.45 0.46 -3.45
CA VAL A 179 25.11 0.37 -4.89
C VAL A 179 24.58 -1.02 -5.31
N ARG A 180 24.63 -2.06 -4.45
CA ARG A 180 24.25 -3.43 -4.82
C ARG A 180 23.04 -3.93 -4.06
N VAL A 181 21.88 -3.76 -4.68
CA VAL A 181 20.61 -4.38 -4.19
C VAL A 181 20.68 -5.90 -4.40
N PRO A 182 20.42 -6.74 -3.38
CA PRO A 182 20.41 -8.20 -3.54
C PRO A 182 19.36 -8.64 -4.58
N LYS A 183 19.68 -9.67 -5.38
CA LYS A 183 18.78 -10.19 -6.42
C LYS A 183 17.40 -10.57 -5.89
N VAL A 184 17.32 -11.10 -4.66
CA VAL A 184 16.05 -11.44 -4.03
C VAL A 184 15.20 -10.18 -3.77
N VAL A 185 15.82 -9.10 -3.27
CA VAL A 185 15.11 -7.83 -3.05
C VAL A 185 14.59 -7.28 -4.38
N LEU A 186 15.42 -7.32 -5.43
CA LEU A 186 14.99 -6.89 -6.76
C LEU A 186 13.85 -7.76 -7.30
N ALA A 187 13.92 -9.09 -7.13
CA ALA A 187 12.89 -10.03 -7.57
C ALA A 187 11.53 -9.73 -6.92
N VAL A 188 11.49 -9.61 -5.58
CA VAL A 188 10.23 -9.32 -4.88
C VAL A 188 9.73 -7.91 -5.16
N SER A 189 10.63 -6.94 -5.38
CA SER A 189 10.24 -5.57 -5.77
C SER A 189 9.66 -5.51 -7.18
N LEU A 190 10.12 -6.34 -8.12
CA LEU A 190 9.52 -6.48 -9.45
C LEU A 190 8.14 -7.13 -9.38
N ILE A 191 7.96 -8.18 -8.56
CA ILE A 191 6.63 -8.78 -8.29
C ILE A 191 5.72 -7.72 -7.67
N ALA A 192 6.21 -6.98 -6.68
CA ALA A 192 5.46 -5.91 -6.03
C ALA A 192 5.07 -4.78 -6.99
N PHE A 193 5.95 -4.40 -7.91
CA PHE A 193 5.66 -3.45 -8.98
C PHE A 193 4.52 -3.92 -9.87
N THR A 194 4.55 -5.18 -10.30
CA THR A 194 3.50 -5.74 -11.17
C THR A 194 2.18 -5.94 -10.43
N LEU A 195 2.22 -6.25 -9.13
CA LEU A 195 1.03 -6.22 -8.27
C LEU A 195 0.47 -4.79 -8.14
N GLY A 196 1.35 -3.80 -8.04
CA GLY A 196 0.97 -2.39 -8.07
C GLY A 196 0.25 -1.99 -9.37
N LEU A 197 0.72 -2.46 -10.54
CA LEU A 197 0.01 -2.25 -11.82
C LEU A 197 -1.44 -2.72 -11.74
N LEU A 198 -1.67 -3.92 -11.16
CA LEU A 198 -3.00 -4.45 -10.94
C LEU A 198 -3.85 -3.56 -10.03
N PHE A 199 -3.30 -3.10 -8.92
CA PHE A 199 -4.03 -2.23 -7.97
C PHE A 199 -4.44 -0.92 -8.62
N GLY A 200 -3.53 -0.25 -9.32
CA GLY A 200 -3.87 1.00 -10.00
C GLY A 200 -4.90 0.81 -11.11
N ALA A 201 -4.79 -0.26 -11.87
CA ALA A 201 -5.73 -0.56 -12.95
C ALA A 201 -7.11 -0.95 -12.42
N ILE A 202 -7.20 -1.78 -11.36
CA ILE A 202 -8.47 -2.26 -10.82
C ILE A 202 -9.29 -1.13 -10.19
N ASP A 203 -8.64 -0.17 -9.51
CA ASP A 203 -9.32 0.97 -8.89
C ASP A 203 -10.11 1.77 -9.93
N ILE A 204 -9.46 2.17 -11.02
CA ILE A 204 -10.07 2.96 -12.11
C ILE A 204 -11.14 2.16 -12.84
N SER A 205 -10.82 0.89 -13.17
CA SER A 205 -11.73 0.03 -13.94
C SER A 205 -13.01 -0.31 -13.18
N THR A 206 -12.90 -0.54 -11.86
CA THR A 206 -14.06 -0.84 -11.01
C THR A 206 -15.01 0.36 -10.91
N VAL A 207 -14.48 1.58 -10.79
CA VAL A 207 -15.29 2.80 -10.75
C VAL A 207 -16.08 2.96 -12.06
N LYS A 208 -15.42 2.77 -13.22
CA LYS A 208 -16.09 2.87 -14.52
C LYS A 208 -17.12 1.75 -14.72
N PHE A 209 -16.79 0.52 -14.35
CA PHE A 209 -17.71 -0.60 -14.44
C PHE A 209 -18.97 -0.40 -13.60
N ALA A 210 -18.80 0.10 -12.37
CA ALA A 210 -19.93 0.43 -11.49
C ALA A 210 -20.79 1.56 -12.06
N GLU A 211 -20.19 2.55 -12.74
CA GLU A 211 -20.91 3.60 -13.44
C GLU A 211 -21.73 3.04 -14.60
N GLU A 212 -21.17 2.17 -15.44
CA GLU A 212 -21.86 1.53 -16.57
C GLU A 212 -23.00 0.62 -16.12
N GLN A 213 -22.91 0.04 -14.91
CA GLN A 213 -23.99 -0.73 -14.28
C GLN A 213 -25.05 0.16 -13.59
N GLY A 214 -24.94 1.50 -13.67
CA GLY A 214 -25.84 2.44 -13.00
C GLY A 214 -25.73 2.47 -11.49
N ALA A 215 -24.68 1.87 -10.91
CA ALA A 215 -24.48 1.71 -9.47
C ALA A 215 -23.10 2.24 -9.01
N LYS A 216 -22.73 3.44 -9.44
CA LYS A 216 -21.40 4.05 -9.16
C LYS A 216 -21.04 4.06 -7.67
N TRP A 217 -22.04 4.22 -6.79
CA TRP A 217 -21.87 4.13 -5.35
C TRP A 217 -21.36 2.77 -4.87
N ALA A 218 -21.65 1.70 -5.61
CA ALA A 218 -21.27 0.34 -5.27
C ALA A 218 -19.80 0.00 -5.66
N ALA A 219 -19.08 0.89 -6.37
CA ALA A 219 -17.68 0.72 -6.68
C ALA A 219 -16.83 0.47 -5.44
N GLY A 220 -17.07 1.26 -4.38
CA GLY A 220 -16.38 1.10 -3.10
C GLY A 220 -16.68 -0.22 -2.41
N LEU A 221 -17.92 -0.72 -2.50
CA LEU A 221 -18.28 -2.03 -1.95
C LEU A 221 -17.59 -3.17 -2.71
N ALA A 222 -17.51 -3.07 -4.03
CA ALA A 222 -16.80 -4.03 -4.86
C ALA A 222 -15.29 -4.10 -4.50
N LEU A 223 -14.65 -2.95 -4.31
CA LEU A 223 -13.26 -2.87 -3.82
C LEU A 223 -13.11 -3.35 -2.37
N ALA A 224 -14.10 -3.12 -1.51
CA ALA A 224 -14.10 -3.62 -0.15
C ALA A 224 -14.14 -5.16 -0.10
N CYS A 225 -14.79 -5.83 -1.06
CA CYS A 225 -14.75 -7.29 -1.17
C CYS A 225 -13.32 -7.82 -1.42
N LEU A 226 -12.50 -7.13 -2.23
CA LEU A 226 -11.10 -7.50 -2.43
C LEU A 226 -10.31 -7.35 -1.12
N SER A 227 -10.51 -6.24 -0.39
CA SER A 227 -9.85 -6.00 0.89
C SER A 227 -10.26 -7.02 1.95
N LEU A 228 -11.55 -7.38 1.99
CA LEU A 228 -12.06 -8.43 2.88
C LEU A 228 -11.44 -9.79 2.56
N GLY A 229 -11.31 -10.11 1.28
CA GLY A 229 -10.58 -11.30 0.82
C GLY A 229 -9.13 -11.29 1.30
N SER A 230 -8.42 -10.16 1.13
CA SER A 230 -7.05 -9.96 1.58
C SER A 230 -6.91 -10.20 3.09
N PHE A 231 -7.82 -9.65 3.89
CA PHE A 231 -7.86 -9.86 5.33
C PHE A 231 -7.94 -11.35 5.69
N PHE A 232 -8.92 -12.07 5.16
CA PHE A 232 -9.06 -13.51 5.44
C PHE A 232 -7.91 -14.33 4.89
N GLY A 233 -7.37 -13.98 3.72
CA GLY A 233 -6.19 -14.61 3.13
C GLY A 233 -4.95 -14.42 4.01
N GLY A 234 -4.75 -13.21 4.52
CA GLY A 234 -3.66 -12.88 5.45
C GLY A 234 -3.79 -13.62 6.78
N LEU A 235 -4.99 -13.66 7.35
CA LEU A 235 -5.28 -14.38 8.60
C LEU A 235 -5.00 -15.89 8.44
N LEU A 236 -5.50 -16.49 7.36
CA LEU A 236 -5.27 -17.90 7.05
C LEU A 236 -3.78 -18.19 6.79
N TYR A 237 -3.09 -17.28 6.11
CA TYR A 237 -1.67 -17.43 5.84
C TYR A 237 -0.81 -17.35 7.11
N GLY A 238 -1.12 -16.41 8.00
CA GLY A 238 -0.41 -16.21 9.27
C GLY A 238 -0.71 -17.26 10.33
N SER A 239 -1.91 -17.88 10.32
CA SER A 239 -2.31 -18.88 11.30
C SER A 239 -1.79 -20.30 11.04
N ARG A 240 -1.15 -20.53 9.89
CA ARG A 240 -0.68 -21.87 9.48
C ARG A 240 0.83 -21.93 9.30
N THR A 241 1.40 -23.05 9.68
CA THR A 241 2.75 -23.45 9.26
C THR A 241 2.70 -24.05 7.85
N TRP A 242 3.56 -23.56 6.96
CA TRP A 242 3.53 -23.96 5.56
C TRP A 242 4.69 -24.89 5.25
N ALA A 243 4.41 -26.13 4.82
CA ALA A 243 5.42 -27.07 4.35
C ALA A 243 6.05 -26.66 3.00
N LEU A 244 5.34 -25.82 2.20
CA LEU A 244 5.84 -25.33 0.91
C LEU A 244 6.90 -24.24 1.13
N ALA A 245 8.03 -24.35 0.45
CA ALA A 245 9.12 -23.39 0.52
C ALA A 245 8.68 -21.98 0.12
N LEU A 246 9.30 -20.96 0.73
CA LEU A 246 8.87 -19.56 0.61
C LEU A 246 8.84 -19.04 -0.84
N GLU A 247 9.87 -19.40 -1.63
CA GLU A 247 9.95 -19.04 -3.04
C GLU A 247 8.78 -19.60 -3.85
N ARG A 248 8.40 -20.85 -3.61
CA ARG A 248 7.25 -21.48 -4.27
C ARG A 248 5.94 -20.82 -3.86
N ARG A 249 5.81 -20.42 -2.60
CA ARG A 249 4.62 -19.70 -2.11
C ARG A 249 4.47 -18.34 -2.80
N ILE A 250 5.57 -17.61 -2.99
CA ILE A 250 5.56 -16.32 -3.71
C ILE A 250 5.16 -16.52 -5.17
N VAL A 251 5.75 -17.49 -5.86
CA VAL A 251 5.42 -17.75 -7.28
C VAL A 251 3.98 -18.22 -7.43
N TRP A 252 3.52 -19.22 -6.68
CA TRP A 252 2.15 -19.71 -6.75
C TRP A 252 1.13 -18.65 -6.31
N GLY A 253 1.46 -17.86 -5.28
CA GLY A 253 0.64 -16.72 -4.86
C GLY A 253 0.50 -15.66 -5.96
N SER A 254 1.58 -15.35 -6.68
CA SER A 254 1.56 -14.43 -7.82
C SER A 254 0.73 -14.96 -8.99
N LEU A 255 0.84 -16.26 -9.30
CA LEU A 255 0.04 -16.89 -10.35
C LEU A 255 -1.45 -16.94 -9.97
N ALA A 256 -1.76 -17.25 -8.71
CA ALA A 256 -3.13 -17.21 -8.21
C ALA A 256 -3.72 -15.80 -8.24
N ALA A 257 -2.92 -14.78 -7.85
CA ALA A 257 -3.31 -13.37 -7.97
C ALA A 257 -3.58 -13.00 -9.45
N ALA A 258 -2.66 -13.34 -10.35
CA ALA A 258 -2.83 -13.07 -11.77
C ALA A 258 -4.11 -13.72 -12.34
N ALA A 259 -4.37 -14.98 -12.00
CA ALA A 259 -5.59 -15.67 -12.42
C ALA A 259 -6.86 -15.05 -11.84
N GLY A 260 -6.86 -14.74 -10.53
CA GLY A 260 -8.00 -14.13 -9.84
C GLY A 260 -8.32 -12.74 -10.37
N PHE A 261 -7.34 -11.86 -10.48
CA PHE A 261 -7.54 -10.51 -11.02
C PHE A 261 -7.86 -10.53 -12.53
N GLY A 262 -7.25 -11.44 -13.30
CA GLY A 262 -7.61 -11.66 -14.71
C GLY A 262 -9.05 -12.09 -14.87
N ALA A 263 -9.57 -12.95 -13.97
CA ALA A 263 -10.97 -13.38 -13.99
C ALA A 263 -11.96 -12.24 -13.74
N LEU A 264 -11.58 -11.18 -13.00
CA LEU A 264 -12.45 -10.02 -12.78
C LEU A 264 -12.85 -9.31 -14.07
N SER A 265 -12.00 -9.36 -15.10
CA SER A 265 -12.30 -8.80 -16.42
C SER A 265 -13.46 -9.49 -17.15
N LEU A 266 -13.85 -10.69 -16.73
CA LEU A 266 -14.89 -11.49 -17.34
C LEU A 266 -16.24 -11.41 -16.59
N MET A 267 -16.31 -10.63 -15.50
CA MET A 267 -17.47 -10.61 -14.64
C MET A 267 -18.62 -9.80 -15.25
N PRO A 268 -19.83 -10.38 -15.36
CA PRO A 268 -20.95 -9.73 -16.03
C PRO A 268 -21.63 -8.66 -15.15
N SER A 269 -21.42 -8.69 -13.85
CA SER A 269 -22.04 -7.75 -12.92
C SER A 269 -21.19 -7.48 -11.68
N LEU A 270 -21.50 -6.40 -10.95
CA LEU A 270 -20.83 -6.02 -9.70
C LEU A 270 -20.94 -7.09 -8.60
N TRP A 271 -22.01 -7.86 -8.57
CA TRP A 271 -22.17 -8.95 -7.61
C TRP A 271 -21.16 -10.07 -7.85
N TRP A 272 -21.03 -10.51 -9.09
CA TRP A 272 -20.03 -11.50 -9.47
C TRP A 272 -18.62 -10.96 -9.32
N PHE A 273 -18.42 -9.67 -9.65
CA PHE A 273 -17.15 -8.99 -9.41
C PHE A 273 -16.78 -9.02 -7.92
N GLY A 274 -17.70 -8.69 -7.01
CA GLY A 274 -17.46 -8.75 -5.57
C GLY A 274 -17.14 -10.17 -5.09
N ALA A 275 -17.89 -11.19 -5.55
CA ALA A 275 -17.66 -12.58 -5.17
C ALA A 275 -16.28 -13.09 -5.63
N VAL A 276 -15.93 -12.90 -6.91
CA VAL A 276 -14.62 -13.30 -7.45
C VAL A 276 -13.51 -12.41 -6.86
N GLY A 277 -13.80 -11.12 -6.65
CA GLY A 277 -12.90 -10.17 -6.01
C GLY A 277 -12.48 -10.59 -4.61
N PHE A 278 -13.39 -11.16 -3.82
CA PHE A 278 -13.04 -11.71 -2.52
C PHE A 278 -11.94 -12.80 -2.62
N PHE A 279 -12.08 -13.74 -3.55
CA PHE A 279 -11.07 -14.79 -3.74
C PHE A 279 -9.77 -14.26 -4.37
N ALA A 280 -9.86 -13.34 -5.32
CA ALA A 280 -8.68 -12.67 -5.88
C ALA A 280 -7.94 -11.89 -4.79
N GLY A 281 -8.67 -11.14 -3.97
CA GLY A 281 -8.14 -10.40 -2.83
C GLY A 281 -7.41 -11.27 -1.82
N ALA A 282 -7.91 -12.49 -1.56
CA ALA A 282 -7.29 -13.44 -0.62
C ALA A 282 -5.83 -13.80 -0.96
N THR A 283 -5.37 -13.51 -2.16
CA THR A 283 -3.97 -13.73 -2.57
C THR A 283 -3.05 -12.56 -2.20
N ILE A 284 -3.57 -11.36 -1.93
CA ILE A 284 -2.81 -10.13 -1.76
C ILE A 284 -1.94 -10.16 -0.51
N ALA A 285 -2.55 -10.29 0.67
CA ALA A 285 -1.83 -10.26 1.95
C ALA A 285 -0.80 -11.41 2.06
N PRO A 286 -1.08 -12.67 1.68
CA PRO A 286 -0.09 -13.72 1.62
C PRO A 286 1.11 -13.40 0.73
N LEU A 287 0.87 -12.78 -0.43
CA LEU A 287 1.93 -12.44 -1.38
C LEU A 287 2.83 -11.31 -0.83
N ILE A 288 2.25 -10.28 -0.23
CA ILE A 288 3.00 -9.19 0.39
C ILE A 288 3.79 -9.71 1.61
N ALA A 289 3.15 -10.46 2.50
CA ALA A 289 3.81 -11.04 3.67
C ALA A 289 4.93 -12.02 3.29
N GLY A 290 4.73 -12.83 2.25
CA GLY A 290 5.77 -13.69 1.70
C GLY A 290 6.96 -12.90 1.15
N SER A 291 6.70 -11.80 0.45
CA SER A 291 7.73 -10.91 -0.08
C SER A 291 8.50 -10.18 1.03
N ASP A 292 7.81 -9.67 2.04
CA ASP A 292 8.42 -9.06 3.24
C ASP A 292 9.34 -10.08 3.96
N ASN A 293 8.87 -11.32 4.13
CA ASN A 293 9.64 -12.40 4.75
C ASN A 293 10.88 -12.78 3.91
N ALA A 294 10.77 -12.80 2.59
CA ALA A 294 11.91 -13.04 1.71
C ALA A 294 13.01 -11.98 1.86
N ILE A 295 12.62 -10.70 2.00
CA ILE A 295 13.56 -9.62 2.28
C ILE A 295 14.20 -9.81 3.65
N GLN A 296 13.41 -10.05 4.70
CA GLN A 296 13.91 -10.24 6.07
C GLN A 296 14.95 -11.36 6.19
N ARG A 297 14.78 -12.46 5.42
CA ARG A 297 15.74 -13.57 5.38
C ARG A 297 17.00 -13.31 4.55
N THR A 298 16.97 -12.27 3.70
CA THR A 298 18.04 -12.02 2.72
C THR A 298 18.96 -10.91 3.15
N VAL A 299 18.43 -9.85 3.74
CA VAL A 299 19.18 -8.64 4.09
C VAL A 299 19.60 -8.66 5.56
N LYS A 300 20.69 -7.96 5.88
CA LYS A 300 21.13 -7.76 7.27
C LYS A 300 20.12 -6.87 8.02
N LYS A 301 20.10 -6.98 9.35
CA LYS A 301 19.18 -6.23 10.22
C LYS A 301 19.27 -4.71 10.03
N ASP A 302 20.47 -4.20 9.82
CA ASP A 302 20.75 -2.78 9.56
C ASP A 302 20.27 -2.28 8.18
N GLN A 303 20.04 -3.19 7.23
CA GLN A 303 19.58 -2.92 5.87
C GLN A 303 18.10 -3.27 5.64
N LEU A 304 17.43 -3.82 6.65
CA LEU A 304 16.06 -4.32 6.52
C LEU A 304 15.07 -3.23 6.12
N THR A 305 15.16 -2.07 6.73
CA THR A 305 14.28 -0.92 6.43
C THR A 305 14.41 -0.49 4.96
N GLU A 306 15.63 -0.44 4.45
CA GLU A 306 15.87 -0.11 3.03
C GLU A 306 15.35 -1.21 2.10
N GLY A 307 15.57 -2.49 2.44
CA GLY A 307 15.03 -3.62 1.67
C GLY A 307 13.51 -3.59 1.55
N LEU A 308 12.82 -3.34 2.65
CA LEU A 308 11.36 -3.20 2.67
C LEU A 308 10.88 -1.94 1.91
N ALA A 309 11.67 -0.86 1.94
CA ALA A 309 11.35 0.34 1.18
C ALA A 309 11.36 0.09 -0.34
N TRP A 310 12.29 -0.72 -0.86
CA TRP A 310 12.32 -1.09 -2.28
C TRP A 310 11.02 -1.77 -2.73
N LEU A 311 10.47 -2.67 -1.90
CA LEU A 311 9.19 -3.32 -2.18
C LEU A 311 8.05 -2.31 -2.23
N ARG A 312 7.97 -1.40 -1.24
CA ARG A 312 6.91 -0.36 -1.19
C ARG A 312 7.02 0.63 -2.36
N ILE A 313 8.23 1.02 -2.76
CA ILE A 313 8.48 1.85 -3.95
C ILE A 313 8.00 1.10 -5.21
N GLY A 314 8.32 -0.19 -5.32
CA GLY A 314 7.84 -1.02 -6.43
C GLY A 314 6.32 -0.98 -6.56
N ILE A 315 5.58 -1.26 -5.47
CA ILE A 315 4.11 -1.16 -5.46
C ILE A 315 3.66 0.24 -5.89
N GLY A 316 4.23 1.30 -5.30
CA GLY A 316 3.83 2.68 -5.57
C GLY A 316 3.99 3.07 -7.04
N ILE A 317 5.13 2.78 -7.66
CA ILE A 317 5.37 3.04 -9.09
C ILE A 317 4.39 2.23 -9.95
N GLY A 318 4.17 0.96 -9.59
CA GLY A 318 3.21 0.10 -10.27
C GLY A 318 1.79 0.69 -10.24
N VAL A 319 1.30 1.09 -9.06
CA VAL A 319 -0.02 1.72 -8.89
C VAL A 319 -0.16 2.96 -9.77
N ALA A 320 0.86 3.81 -9.79
CA ALA A 320 0.86 5.03 -10.59
C ALA A 320 0.70 4.73 -12.09
N ILE A 321 1.51 3.82 -12.62
CA ILE A 321 1.49 3.44 -14.04
C ILE A 321 0.18 2.70 -14.39
N GLY A 322 -0.26 1.80 -13.51
CA GLY A 322 -1.51 1.05 -13.68
C GLY A 322 -2.74 1.95 -13.73
N ALA A 323 -2.83 2.91 -12.79
CA ALA A 323 -3.93 3.87 -12.75
C ALA A 323 -3.94 4.78 -13.99
N TRP A 324 -2.79 5.30 -14.39
CA TRP A 324 -2.70 6.12 -15.60
C TRP A 324 -3.09 5.34 -16.87
N GLY A 325 -2.48 4.15 -17.05
CA GLY A 325 -2.76 3.31 -18.22
C GLY A 325 -4.23 2.90 -18.32
N ALA A 326 -4.82 2.46 -17.20
CA ALA A 326 -6.24 2.12 -17.13
C ALA A 326 -7.12 3.35 -17.40
N GLY A 327 -6.77 4.53 -16.86
CA GLY A 327 -7.51 5.77 -17.12
C GLY A 327 -7.60 6.11 -18.60
N VAL A 328 -6.49 6.02 -19.33
CA VAL A 328 -6.43 6.24 -20.79
C VAL A 328 -7.29 5.22 -21.57
N LEU A 329 -7.22 3.94 -21.18
CA LEU A 329 -7.99 2.89 -21.85
C LEU A 329 -9.48 2.97 -21.52
N VAL A 330 -9.84 3.36 -20.31
CA VAL A 330 -11.22 3.61 -19.89
C VAL A 330 -11.86 4.74 -20.71
N GLU A 331 -11.15 5.83 -20.97
CA GLU A 331 -11.66 6.90 -21.82
C GLU A 331 -11.95 6.47 -23.26
N ARG A 332 -11.14 5.53 -23.78
CA ARG A 332 -11.29 5.04 -25.16
C ARG A 332 -12.36 3.97 -25.31
N SER A 333 -12.51 3.08 -24.34
CA SER A 333 -13.27 1.83 -24.50
C SER A 333 -14.10 1.46 -23.25
N GLY A 334 -14.33 2.43 -22.35
CA GLY A 334 -15.12 2.18 -21.15
C GLY A 334 -14.47 1.17 -20.20
N SER A 335 -15.29 0.47 -19.41
CA SER A 335 -14.81 -0.54 -18.46
C SER A 335 -14.06 -1.70 -19.15
N THR A 336 -14.43 -2.06 -20.38
CA THR A 336 -13.71 -3.07 -21.16
C THR A 336 -12.25 -2.70 -21.38
N GLY A 337 -11.96 -1.42 -21.71
CA GLY A 337 -10.60 -0.91 -21.81
C GLY A 337 -9.85 -0.95 -20.48
N GLY A 338 -10.51 -0.57 -19.39
CA GLY A 338 -9.96 -0.65 -18.05
C GLY A 338 -9.60 -2.09 -17.65
N PHE A 339 -10.48 -3.04 -17.88
CA PHE A 339 -10.22 -4.45 -17.59
C PHE A 339 -9.20 -5.09 -18.53
N ALA A 340 -9.03 -4.58 -19.75
CA ALA A 340 -7.90 -4.97 -20.60
C ALA A 340 -6.56 -4.59 -19.92
N ALA A 341 -6.46 -3.40 -19.29
CA ALA A 341 -5.29 -3.03 -18.51
C ALA A 341 -5.06 -3.98 -17.32
N VAL A 342 -6.12 -4.37 -16.61
CA VAL A 342 -6.04 -5.36 -15.51
C VAL A 342 -5.53 -6.71 -16.05
N GLY A 343 -6.09 -7.20 -17.16
CA GLY A 343 -5.67 -8.46 -17.81
C GLY A 343 -4.19 -8.44 -18.24
N VAL A 344 -3.75 -7.35 -18.88
CA VAL A 344 -2.34 -7.17 -19.25
C VAL A 344 -1.45 -7.16 -18.01
N SER A 345 -1.83 -6.44 -16.97
CA SER A 345 -1.08 -6.40 -15.70
C SER A 345 -1.01 -7.78 -15.04
N ALA A 346 -2.09 -8.56 -15.10
CA ALA A 346 -2.13 -9.93 -14.59
C ALA A 346 -1.15 -10.86 -15.34
N VAL A 347 -1.12 -10.76 -16.67
CA VAL A 347 -0.16 -11.50 -17.50
C VAL A 347 1.28 -11.09 -17.17
N ILE A 348 1.55 -9.79 -17.02
CA ILE A 348 2.88 -9.29 -16.65
C ILE A 348 3.28 -9.83 -15.27
N LEU A 349 2.36 -9.85 -14.28
CA LEU A 349 2.63 -10.43 -12.96
C LEU A 349 2.99 -11.90 -13.07
N ALA A 350 2.23 -12.70 -13.83
CA ALA A 350 2.49 -14.12 -14.00
C ALA A 350 3.87 -14.37 -14.66
N ILE A 351 4.18 -13.65 -15.74
CA ILE A 351 5.47 -13.75 -16.43
C ILE A 351 6.61 -13.34 -15.49
N THR A 352 6.46 -12.24 -14.78
CA THR A 352 7.47 -11.74 -13.83
C THR A 352 7.74 -12.76 -12.74
N ALA A 353 6.68 -13.33 -12.13
CA ALA A 353 6.82 -14.32 -11.07
C ALA A 353 7.61 -15.56 -11.53
N VAL A 354 7.34 -16.05 -12.73
CA VAL A 354 8.07 -17.18 -13.31
C VAL A 354 9.51 -16.79 -13.67
N ALA A 355 9.72 -15.64 -14.29
CA ALA A 355 11.03 -15.17 -14.72
C ALA A 355 12.00 -14.92 -13.56
N VAL A 356 11.50 -14.41 -12.42
CA VAL A 356 12.34 -14.13 -11.24
C VAL A 356 12.44 -15.31 -10.29
N SER A 357 11.71 -16.42 -10.51
CA SER A 357 11.72 -17.59 -9.62
C SER A 357 13.13 -18.16 -9.37
N PRO A 358 14.07 -18.20 -10.35
CA PRO A 358 15.43 -18.66 -10.09
C PRO A 358 16.22 -17.75 -9.13
N TRP A 359 15.89 -16.42 -9.08
CA TRP A 359 16.55 -15.49 -8.16
C TRP A 359 16.09 -15.69 -6.72
N LEU A 360 14.89 -16.22 -6.53
CA LEU A 360 14.33 -16.55 -5.23
C LEU A 360 14.90 -17.88 -4.73
N GLY A 361 15.01 -18.91 -5.59
CA GLY A 361 15.40 -20.27 -5.22
C GLY A 361 16.86 -20.45 -4.82
N HIS A 362 17.80 -19.65 -5.33
CA HIS A 362 19.24 -19.83 -5.10
C HIS A 362 19.71 -19.63 -3.64
N ARG A 363 18.89 -19.03 -2.76
CA ARG A 363 19.25 -18.81 -1.34
C ARG A 363 18.35 -19.51 -0.33
N PHE A 364 17.16 -19.93 -0.72
CA PHE A 364 16.22 -20.59 0.22
C PHE A 364 16.26 -22.11 0.12
N GLY A 365 16.82 -22.66 -0.96
CA GLY A 365 17.03 -24.10 -1.15
C GLY A 365 18.24 -24.71 -0.41
N THR A 366 19.08 -23.89 0.20
CA THR A 366 20.30 -24.32 0.92
C THR A 366 20.17 -24.25 2.44
N SER A 367 18.97 -24.04 3.00
CA SER A 367 18.75 -24.03 4.45
C SER A 367 18.73 -25.42 5.10
N GLU A 368 19.10 -26.45 4.36
CA GLU A 368 19.33 -27.81 4.93
C GLU A 368 20.66 -27.94 5.70
N ASN A 369 21.50 -26.89 5.73
CA ASN A 369 22.76 -26.84 6.46
C ASN A 369 22.81 -25.68 7.48
N LEU A 370 21.79 -25.53 8.33
CA LEU A 370 22.03 -24.98 9.65
C LEU A 370 22.73 -26.11 10.46
N PRO A 371 23.93 -25.85 11.01
CA PRO A 371 24.49 -26.83 11.94
C PRO A 371 23.47 -27.03 13.06
N ASP A 372 23.09 -28.28 13.33
CA ASP A 372 22.33 -28.67 14.51
C ASP A 372 23.02 -28.03 15.70
N ILE A 373 22.43 -26.96 16.27
CA ILE A 373 22.85 -26.48 17.59
C ILE A 373 22.34 -27.56 18.54
N PRO A 374 23.25 -28.35 19.19
CA PRO A 374 22.82 -29.36 20.15
C PRO A 374 21.97 -28.66 21.23
N ILE A 375 20.78 -29.18 21.45
CA ILE A 375 19.85 -28.70 22.50
C ILE A 375 20.44 -28.89 23.90
N ASP A 376 21.61 -29.54 24.02
CA ASP A 376 22.32 -29.85 25.27
C ASP A 376 23.56 -28.97 25.53
N ALA A 377 23.56 -27.71 25.12
CA ALA A 377 24.62 -26.80 25.60
C ALA A 377 24.40 -26.48 27.09
N PRO A 378 25.35 -26.79 27.99
CA PRO A 378 25.21 -26.48 29.42
C PRO A 378 25.11 -24.98 29.65
N PRO A 379 24.38 -24.51 30.68
CA PRO A 379 24.19 -23.08 30.94
C PRO A 379 25.56 -22.42 31.19
N VAL A 380 25.77 -21.29 30.48
CA VAL A 380 26.96 -20.45 30.64
C VAL A 380 26.98 -19.95 32.09
N GLN A 381 27.96 -20.39 32.89
CA GLN A 381 28.17 -19.89 34.24
C GLN A 381 28.60 -18.42 34.16
N PRO A 382 28.00 -17.50 34.98
CA PRO A 382 28.47 -16.11 35.06
C PRO A 382 29.88 -16.09 35.62
N ALA A 383 30.77 -15.36 34.92
CA ALA A 383 32.13 -15.09 35.40
C ALA A 383 32.05 -14.34 36.71
N ARG A 384 32.82 -14.82 37.68
CA ARG A 384 33.01 -14.18 39.00
C ARG A 384 33.85 -12.93 38.91
#